data_1361ea2f197c0ec9532354a48b307528
#
_entry.id   1361ea2f197c0ec9532354a48b307528
#
_cell.length_a   1.000
_cell.length_b   1.000
_cell.length_c   1.000
_cell.angle_alpha   90.00
_cell.angle_beta   90.00
_cell.angle_gamma   90.00
#
_symmetry.space_group_name_H-M   'P 1'
#
loop_
_entity.id
_entity.type
_entity.pdbx_description
1 polymer ?
#
loop_
_entity_poly.entity_id
_entity_poly.type
_entity_poly.pdbx_seq_one_letter_code
_entity_poly.pdbx_strand_id
1 'polypeptide(L)'
;MNPDTEDHPGDADGAASGGVWQPRILPPGTGTKRPSAGAGIDYQVFLKCVHCGLCTSTCPTFAELGDENDGPRGRIRLMRLVTDGRSGLTDRIRRHLELCLDCRSCETACPSGVRYGRLIEPFRLAVATADTKVETRLDWFRELVLFRLFPYPHRMRRLLAPVRFFQRVGAFRAAERLGLLGLIPGRLGRMVRLLPPPVKPGPKLPRFLPAVGRRRARVAFFVGCVAEAMFRHVHWSTLRVLQRNGCDVFIPEEQGCCGAIHFHAGNSRGARMLADANLVAFELDRYDAIVVNHAGCGAMMKEYGLHWKDGLQPHRKKFAEKVRDVHEFLDDLGALPPGGRIEATATYHDACHLGHAQSITAAPRRLLSKIPGLELRELPETELCCGSAGTYNLNQPEMADRLSRRKLENILSTQAQIVLAANAGCLLQIASEVRRNGHPLLVMHPMELLDLSYREEQPQLPG
;
A
#
# COMPACT_ATOMS: atom_id res chain seq x y z
N MET A 1 -31.35 -27.45 67.73
CA MET A 1 -31.02 -28.87 67.82
C MET A 1 -30.67 -29.33 66.40
N ASN A 2 -29.41 -29.52 66.17
CA ASN A 2 -28.81 -30.32 65.08
C ASN A 2 -29.15 -31.79 65.31
N PRO A 3 -28.98 -32.78 64.45
CA PRO A 3 -27.82 -32.96 63.52
C PRO A 3 -28.20 -33.57 62.13
N ASP A 4 -27.27 -33.36 61.21
CA ASP A 4 -26.30 -34.31 60.57
C ASP A 4 -26.88 -35.58 59.95
N THR A 5 -26.54 -35.84 58.72
CA THR A 5 -25.58 -36.85 58.31
C THR A 5 -25.34 -36.86 56.80
N GLU A 6 -24.06 -36.92 56.47
CA GLU A 6 -23.45 -37.26 55.19
C GLU A 6 -23.88 -38.62 54.66
N ASP A 7 -23.84 -38.76 53.33
CA ASP A 7 -23.47 -40.04 52.70
C ASP A 7 -22.86 -39.80 51.33
N HIS A 8 -21.59 -40.18 51.20
CA HIS A 8 -20.90 -40.46 49.96
C HIS A 8 -21.09 -41.95 49.59
N PRO A 9 -21.17 -42.27 48.30
CA PRO A 9 -20.47 -43.45 47.82
C PRO A 9 -19.63 -43.15 46.53
N GLY A 10 -18.34 -43.39 46.50
CA GLY A 10 -17.84 -44.73 46.17
C GLY A 10 -17.38 -44.80 44.74
N ASP A 11 -16.03 -44.81 44.55
CA ASP A 11 -15.29 -44.98 43.31
C ASP A 11 -15.72 -46.19 42.51
N ALA A 12 -15.77 -46.08 41.18
CA ALA A 12 -15.60 -47.19 40.26
C ALA A 12 -14.91 -46.74 38.97
N ASP A 13 -13.74 -47.35 38.78
CA ASP A 13 -12.89 -47.29 37.60
C ASP A 13 -13.65 -47.53 36.28
N GLY A 14 -13.41 -46.70 35.29
CA GLY A 14 -13.87 -46.91 33.92
C GLY A 14 -12.89 -46.35 32.90
N ALA A 15 -12.19 -47.21 32.24
CA ALA A 15 -11.13 -47.01 31.27
C ALA A 15 -11.35 -45.90 30.26
N ALA A 16 -10.32 -45.06 30.08
CA ALA A 16 -10.20 -44.06 29.04
C ALA A 16 -10.11 -44.70 27.65
N SER A 17 -11.20 -44.64 26.88
CA SER A 17 -11.14 -44.86 25.43
C SER A 17 -10.77 -43.53 24.78
N GLY A 18 -9.59 -43.43 24.17
CA GLY A 18 -9.11 -42.32 23.41
C GLY A 18 -10.00 -41.99 22.20
N GLY A 19 -10.97 -41.12 22.41
CA GLY A 19 -11.77 -40.57 21.34
C GLY A 19 -11.00 -39.49 20.63
N VAL A 20 -10.56 -39.78 19.40
CA VAL A 20 -10.05 -38.74 18.46
C VAL A 20 -11.14 -37.69 18.26
N TRP A 21 -10.86 -36.49 18.72
CA TRP A 21 -11.76 -35.34 18.52
C TRP A 21 -11.92 -35.08 17.02
N GLN A 22 -13.05 -35.49 16.42
CA GLN A 22 -13.43 -35.13 15.08
C GLN A 22 -14.26 -33.86 15.08
N PRO A 23 -13.84 -32.77 14.38
CA PRO A 23 -14.66 -31.58 14.26
C PRO A 23 -15.97 -31.95 13.53
N ARG A 24 -17.11 -31.77 14.20
CA ARG A 24 -18.42 -31.87 13.55
C ARG A 24 -18.54 -30.77 12.49
N ILE A 25 -18.40 -31.14 11.23
CA ILE A 25 -18.75 -30.32 10.08
C ILE A 25 -20.29 -30.29 10.05
N LEU A 26 -20.88 -29.21 10.54
CA LEU A 26 -22.32 -29.00 10.39
C LEU A 26 -22.61 -28.64 8.93
N PRO A 27 -23.60 -29.26 8.28
CA PRO A 27 -23.98 -28.91 6.92
C PRO A 27 -24.47 -27.45 6.85
N PRO A 28 -24.29 -26.73 5.74
CA PRO A 28 -24.77 -25.38 5.58
C PRO A 28 -26.30 -25.34 5.73
N GLY A 29 -26.77 -24.49 6.63
CA GLY A 29 -28.20 -24.35 6.94
C GLY A 29 -29.00 -23.87 5.72
N THR A 30 -30.04 -24.62 5.37
CA THR A 30 -31.06 -24.28 4.35
C THR A 30 -32.00 -23.22 4.92
N GLY A 31 -31.63 -21.97 4.80
CA GLY A 31 -32.50 -20.83 5.04
C GLY A 31 -32.27 -19.78 3.97
N THR A 32 -33.29 -19.16 3.43
CA THR A 32 -33.27 -18.00 2.54
C THR A 32 -32.55 -16.82 3.20
N LYS A 33 -31.22 -16.93 3.33
CA LYS A 33 -30.36 -15.93 3.98
C LYS A 33 -29.84 -14.99 2.92
N ARG A 34 -29.93 -13.67 3.23
CA ARG A 34 -29.18 -12.61 2.57
C ARG A 34 -27.72 -13.06 2.38
N PRO A 35 -27.05 -12.71 1.28
CA PRO A 35 -25.65 -13.06 1.10
C PRO A 35 -24.87 -12.62 2.34
N SER A 36 -24.22 -13.58 3.00
CA SER A 36 -23.37 -13.29 4.14
C SER A 36 -22.21 -12.41 3.68
N ALA A 37 -21.72 -11.52 4.53
CA ALA A 37 -20.45 -10.85 4.30
C ALA A 37 -19.38 -11.93 4.13
N GLY A 38 -18.91 -12.16 2.92
CA GLY A 38 -18.06 -13.31 2.56
C GLY A 38 -18.60 -14.13 1.40
N ALA A 39 -19.85 -13.89 0.96
CA ALA A 39 -20.37 -14.46 -0.29
C ALA A 39 -19.50 -13.98 -1.45
N GLY A 40 -18.89 -14.94 -2.18
CA GLY A 40 -17.96 -14.67 -3.29
C GLY A 40 -16.47 -14.83 -2.95
N ILE A 41 -16.11 -15.09 -1.69
CA ILE A 41 -14.75 -15.45 -1.30
C ILE A 41 -14.52 -16.93 -1.66
N ASP A 42 -13.40 -17.21 -2.30
CA ASP A 42 -12.98 -18.59 -2.51
C ASP A 42 -12.65 -19.26 -1.17
N TYR A 43 -13.53 -20.12 -0.72
CA TYR A 43 -13.42 -20.79 0.58
C TYR A 43 -12.14 -21.62 0.73
N GLN A 44 -11.57 -22.10 -0.37
CA GLN A 44 -10.32 -22.87 -0.38
C GLN A 44 -9.15 -22.04 0.19
N VAL A 45 -9.20 -20.71 0.07
CA VAL A 45 -8.16 -19.84 0.63
C VAL A 45 -8.18 -19.88 2.17
N PHE A 46 -9.37 -20.00 2.80
CA PHE A 46 -9.47 -20.19 4.26
C PHE A 46 -8.86 -21.53 4.70
N LEU A 47 -9.08 -22.61 3.91
CA LEU A 47 -8.60 -23.95 4.24
C LEU A 47 -7.09 -24.11 4.16
N LYS A 48 -6.39 -23.25 3.42
CA LYS A 48 -4.92 -23.23 3.38
C LYS A 48 -4.30 -22.80 4.71
N CYS A 49 -5.05 -22.10 5.58
CA CYS A 49 -4.52 -21.64 6.86
C CYS A 49 -4.53 -22.76 7.90
N VAL A 50 -3.34 -23.23 8.27
CA VAL A 50 -3.13 -24.25 9.32
C VAL A 50 -2.95 -23.65 10.72
N HIS A 51 -3.18 -22.34 10.87
CA HIS A 51 -3.09 -21.60 12.14
C HIS A 51 -1.74 -21.70 12.89
N CYS A 52 -0.62 -21.92 12.20
CA CYS A 52 0.72 -22.08 12.82
C CYS A 52 1.25 -20.84 13.53
N GLY A 53 0.78 -19.63 13.17
CA GLY A 53 1.16 -18.38 13.81
C GLY A 53 2.41 -17.68 13.26
N LEU A 54 3.14 -18.26 12.30
CA LEU A 54 4.36 -17.65 11.74
C LEU A 54 4.14 -16.25 11.13
N CYS A 55 2.94 -15.96 10.66
CA CYS A 55 2.56 -14.66 10.12
C CYS A 55 2.34 -13.57 11.19
N THR A 56 2.26 -13.91 12.47
CA THR A 56 1.97 -12.96 13.55
C THR A 56 3.13 -12.01 13.79
N SER A 57 4.36 -12.53 13.76
CA SER A 57 5.59 -11.75 13.99
C SER A 57 5.80 -10.62 12.94
N THR A 58 5.28 -10.81 11.72
CA THR A 58 5.43 -9.82 10.65
C THR A 58 4.26 -8.84 10.56
N CYS A 59 3.22 -9.02 11.40
CA CYS A 59 2.03 -8.19 11.35
C CYS A 59 2.19 -6.89 12.14
N PRO A 60 2.09 -5.70 11.47
CA PRO A 60 2.28 -4.43 12.15
C PRO A 60 1.29 -4.19 13.29
N THR A 61 0.02 -4.54 13.09
CA THR A 61 -1.01 -4.33 14.13
C THR A 61 -0.88 -5.29 15.29
N PHE A 62 -0.43 -6.51 15.06
CA PHE A 62 -0.11 -7.43 16.13
C PHE A 62 1.13 -6.98 16.93
N ALA A 63 2.17 -6.53 16.23
CA ALA A 63 3.39 -6.02 16.87
C ALA A 63 3.11 -4.82 17.80
N GLU A 64 2.11 -3.98 17.48
CA GLU A 64 1.75 -2.80 18.27
C GLU A 64 0.72 -3.08 19.37
N LEU A 65 -0.16 -4.06 19.21
CA LEU A 65 -1.31 -4.28 20.11
C LEU A 65 -1.22 -5.56 20.93
N GLY A 66 -0.49 -6.59 20.45
CA GLY A 66 -0.40 -7.90 21.10
C GLY A 66 -1.71 -8.72 21.07
N ASP A 67 -2.78 -8.22 20.40
CA ASP A 67 -4.07 -8.93 20.33
C ASP A 67 -4.09 -9.89 19.13
N GLU A 68 -4.38 -11.15 19.39
CA GLU A 68 -4.47 -12.20 18.37
C GLU A 68 -5.50 -11.87 17.28
N ASN A 69 -6.62 -11.23 17.64
CA ASN A 69 -7.64 -10.83 16.67
C ASN A 69 -7.17 -9.70 15.76
N ASP A 70 -6.14 -8.96 16.15
CA ASP A 70 -5.46 -7.94 15.34
C ASP A 70 -4.29 -8.51 14.53
N GLY A 71 -4.05 -9.82 14.64
CA GLY A 71 -3.12 -10.62 13.84
C GLY A 71 -3.78 -11.27 12.62
N PRO A 72 -2.98 -11.79 11.65
CA PRO A 72 -3.52 -12.34 10.41
C PRO A 72 -4.37 -13.59 10.62
N ARG A 73 -3.90 -14.55 11.44
CA ARG A 73 -4.65 -15.80 11.68
C ARG A 73 -5.94 -15.56 12.46
N GLY A 74 -5.92 -14.63 13.42
CA GLY A 74 -7.13 -14.21 14.15
C GLY A 74 -8.16 -13.61 13.21
N ARG A 75 -7.74 -12.69 12.33
CA ARG A 75 -8.61 -12.13 11.29
C ARG A 75 -9.16 -13.16 10.33
N ILE A 76 -8.37 -14.14 9.90
CA ILE A 76 -8.84 -15.27 9.06
C ILE A 76 -9.95 -16.02 9.81
N ARG A 77 -9.76 -16.31 11.09
CA ARG A 77 -10.79 -16.97 11.92
C ARG A 77 -12.04 -16.12 12.03
N LEU A 78 -11.93 -14.81 12.28
CA LEU A 78 -13.07 -13.90 12.36
C LEU A 78 -13.86 -13.85 11.05
N MET A 79 -13.17 -13.69 9.90
CA MET A 79 -13.80 -13.72 8.58
C MET A 79 -14.51 -15.06 8.32
N ARG A 80 -13.88 -16.16 8.67
CA ARG A 80 -14.46 -17.49 8.53
C ARG A 80 -15.70 -17.68 9.39
N LEU A 81 -15.70 -17.25 10.65
CA LEU A 81 -16.89 -17.30 11.53
C LEU A 81 -18.08 -16.55 10.92
N VAL A 82 -17.86 -15.40 10.31
CA VAL A 82 -18.90 -14.63 9.63
C VAL A 82 -19.36 -15.31 8.35
N THR A 83 -18.42 -15.82 7.53
CA THR A 83 -18.72 -16.50 6.27
C THR A 83 -19.49 -17.80 6.51
N ASP A 84 -19.15 -18.57 7.55
CA ASP A 84 -19.85 -19.81 7.96
C ASP A 84 -21.22 -19.55 8.61
N GLY A 85 -21.60 -18.28 8.84
CA GLY A 85 -22.83 -17.91 9.52
C GLY A 85 -22.86 -18.26 11.00
N ARG A 86 -21.70 -18.55 11.61
CA ARG A 86 -21.57 -18.85 13.06
C ARG A 86 -21.56 -17.59 13.90
N SER A 87 -21.28 -16.43 13.32
CA SER A 87 -21.37 -15.13 13.94
C SER A 87 -21.89 -14.12 12.93
N GLY A 88 -22.61 -13.09 13.40
CA GLY A 88 -22.88 -11.91 12.62
C GLY A 88 -21.62 -11.03 12.52
N LEU A 89 -21.63 -10.10 11.58
CA LEU A 89 -20.60 -9.04 11.51
C LEU A 89 -20.88 -8.01 12.61
N THR A 90 -20.32 -8.25 13.81
CA THR A 90 -20.41 -7.33 14.95
C THR A 90 -19.44 -6.17 14.80
N ASP A 91 -19.67 -5.04 15.49
CA ASP A 91 -18.77 -3.89 15.50
C ASP A 91 -17.36 -4.27 16.00
N ARG A 92 -17.26 -5.21 16.93
CA ARG A 92 -15.98 -5.73 17.41
C ARG A 92 -15.21 -6.45 16.31
N ILE A 93 -15.87 -7.35 15.56
CA ILE A 93 -15.26 -8.04 14.41
C ILE A 93 -14.86 -7.02 13.34
N ARG A 94 -15.75 -6.08 13.02
CA ARG A 94 -15.49 -5.00 12.06
C ARG A 94 -14.22 -4.22 12.43
N ARG A 95 -14.10 -3.77 13.68
CA ARG A 95 -12.92 -3.05 14.17
C ARG A 95 -11.61 -3.80 13.92
N HIS A 96 -11.56 -5.09 14.25
CA HIS A 96 -10.34 -5.90 14.02
C HIS A 96 -9.99 -6.00 12.53
N LEU A 97 -10.98 -6.13 11.65
CA LEU A 97 -10.77 -6.20 10.21
C LEU A 97 -10.37 -4.86 9.59
N GLU A 98 -10.94 -3.75 10.08
CA GLU A 98 -10.60 -2.39 9.64
C GLU A 98 -9.20 -1.95 10.08
N LEU A 99 -8.71 -2.43 11.22
CA LEU A 99 -7.34 -2.18 11.68
C LEU A 99 -6.26 -2.84 10.80
N CYS A 100 -6.61 -3.77 9.91
CA CYS A 100 -5.65 -4.35 8.98
C CYS A 100 -5.18 -3.31 7.95
N LEU A 101 -3.86 -3.15 7.77
CA LEU A 101 -3.27 -2.26 6.77
C LEU A 101 -3.30 -2.83 5.34
N ASP A 102 -3.63 -4.10 5.19
CA ASP A 102 -3.51 -4.82 3.91
C ASP A 102 -2.10 -4.74 3.29
N CYS A 103 -1.08 -4.75 4.15
CA CYS A 103 0.32 -4.69 3.76
C CYS A 103 0.86 -6.00 3.15
N ARG A 104 0.13 -7.11 3.34
CA ARG A 104 0.44 -8.45 2.83
C ARG A 104 1.75 -9.08 3.34
N SER A 105 2.39 -8.52 4.36
CA SER A 105 3.57 -9.09 5.00
C SER A 105 3.33 -10.53 5.49
N CYS A 106 2.11 -10.81 5.95
CA CYS A 106 1.67 -12.14 6.35
C CYS A 106 1.64 -13.18 5.20
N GLU A 107 1.52 -12.74 3.94
CA GLU A 107 1.59 -13.64 2.77
C GLU A 107 3.01 -14.12 2.54
N THR A 108 3.98 -13.22 2.62
CA THR A 108 5.42 -13.54 2.48
C THR A 108 5.90 -14.47 3.59
N ALA A 109 5.41 -14.28 4.81
CA ALA A 109 5.76 -15.12 5.96
C ALA A 109 5.02 -16.47 6.01
N CYS A 110 4.06 -16.72 5.13
CA CYS A 110 3.19 -17.91 5.21
C CYS A 110 3.78 -19.11 4.48
N PRO A 111 4.22 -20.18 5.17
CA PRO A 111 4.74 -21.40 4.52
C PRO A 111 3.66 -22.17 3.77
N SER A 112 2.37 -22.04 4.18
CA SER A 112 1.23 -22.68 3.52
C SER A 112 0.72 -21.90 2.30
N GLY A 113 1.34 -20.77 1.94
CA GLY A 113 0.99 -19.97 0.78
C GLY A 113 -0.41 -19.35 0.83
N VAL A 114 -0.89 -18.97 2.01
CA VAL A 114 -2.17 -18.25 2.16
C VAL A 114 -2.07 -16.87 1.52
N ARG A 115 -2.86 -16.63 0.49
CA ARG A 115 -3.00 -15.30 -0.13
C ARG A 115 -4.03 -14.48 0.64
N TYR A 116 -3.57 -13.83 1.71
CA TYR A 116 -4.42 -13.10 2.65
C TYR A 116 -5.21 -11.95 2.01
N GLY A 117 -4.64 -11.24 1.06
CA GLY A 117 -5.33 -10.20 0.29
C GLY A 117 -6.60 -10.72 -0.39
N ARG A 118 -6.58 -11.97 -0.88
CA ARG A 118 -7.76 -12.64 -1.47
C ARG A 118 -8.87 -12.98 -0.46
N LEU A 119 -8.62 -12.81 0.82
CA LEU A 119 -9.63 -12.93 1.88
C LEU A 119 -10.12 -11.55 2.32
N ILE A 120 -9.19 -10.67 2.72
CA ILE A 120 -9.53 -9.40 3.34
C ILE A 120 -10.17 -8.41 2.37
N GLU A 121 -9.68 -8.31 1.12
CA GLU A 121 -10.20 -7.37 0.14
C GLU A 121 -11.63 -7.72 -0.29
N PRO A 122 -11.94 -8.94 -0.75
CA PRO A 122 -13.33 -9.33 -1.07
C PRO A 122 -14.26 -9.23 0.15
N PHE A 123 -13.74 -9.54 1.35
CA PHE A 123 -14.54 -9.41 2.57
C PHE A 123 -14.91 -7.94 2.85
N ARG A 124 -13.95 -7.01 2.72
CA ARG A 124 -14.22 -5.56 2.85
C ARG A 124 -15.22 -5.07 1.80
N LEU A 125 -15.09 -5.52 0.55
CA LEU A 125 -16.04 -5.19 -0.51
C LEU A 125 -17.44 -5.70 -0.18
N ALA A 126 -17.57 -6.94 0.29
CA ALA A 126 -18.85 -7.53 0.68
C ALA A 126 -19.48 -6.79 1.88
N VAL A 127 -18.67 -6.41 2.87
CA VAL A 127 -19.11 -5.57 4.00
C VAL A 127 -19.63 -4.23 3.52
N ALA A 128 -18.88 -3.54 2.66
CA ALA A 128 -19.27 -2.23 2.13
C ALA A 128 -20.57 -2.27 1.32
N THR A 129 -20.88 -3.40 0.66
CA THR A 129 -22.14 -3.59 -0.08
C THR A 129 -23.31 -4.05 0.79
N ALA A 130 -23.05 -4.78 1.88
CA ALA A 130 -24.07 -5.26 2.80
C ALA A 130 -24.62 -4.15 3.73
N ASP A 131 -23.82 -3.13 3.99
CA ASP A 131 -24.13 -2.02 4.90
C ASP A 131 -25.12 -0.98 4.34
N THR A 132 -25.85 -1.29 3.27
CA THR A 132 -26.88 -0.38 2.70
C THR A 132 -28.00 -0.01 3.68
N LYS A 133 -28.04 -0.58 4.89
CA LYS A 133 -29.01 -0.24 5.95
C LYS A 133 -28.47 0.64 7.07
N VAL A 134 -27.16 0.82 7.18
CA VAL A 134 -26.62 1.90 7.99
C VAL A 134 -26.62 3.13 7.08
N GLU A 135 -27.73 3.83 7.00
CA GLU A 135 -27.81 5.25 6.61
C GLU A 135 -26.96 6.07 7.59
N THR A 136 -25.72 5.72 7.72
CA THR A 136 -24.74 6.60 8.29
C THR A 136 -24.54 7.69 7.24
N ARG A 137 -24.78 8.91 7.65
CA ARG A 137 -24.37 10.17 7.04
C ARG A 137 -23.40 9.88 5.92
N LEU A 138 -23.82 10.09 4.65
CA LEU A 138 -22.98 9.92 3.46
C LEU A 138 -21.57 10.34 3.87
N ASP A 139 -20.62 9.41 3.87
CA ASP A 139 -19.25 9.81 4.21
C ASP A 139 -18.77 10.70 3.06
N TRP A 140 -19.20 11.99 3.14
CA TRP A 140 -18.96 13.02 2.15
C TRP A 140 -17.47 13.07 1.80
N PHE A 141 -16.62 12.76 2.77
CA PHE A 141 -15.18 12.71 2.57
C PHE A 141 -14.81 11.59 1.59
N ARG A 142 -15.37 10.40 1.77
CA ARG A 142 -15.14 9.26 0.87
C ARG A 142 -15.65 9.57 -0.54
N GLU A 143 -16.90 10.04 -0.65
CA GLU A 143 -17.50 10.31 -1.96
C GLU A 143 -16.83 11.48 -2.70
N LEU A 144 -16.62 12.59 -2.02
CA LEU A 144 -16.08 13.80 -2.63
C LEU A 144 -14.56 13.75 -2.77
N VAL A 145 -13.84 13.42 -1.69
CA VAL A 145 -12.37 13.48 -1.69
C VAL A 145 -11.78 12.25 -2.34
N LEU A 146 -12.14 11.04 -1.90
CA LEU A 146 -11.50 9.83 -2.39
C LEU A 146 -11.97 9.44 -3.80
N PHE A 147 -13.27 9.60 -4.12
CA PHE A 147 -13.80 9.10 -5.38
C PHE A 147 -13.94 10.17 -6.47
N ARG A 148 -14.10 11.45 -6.14
CA ARG A 148 -14.26 12.53 -7.13
C ARG A 148 -13.09 13.48 -7.25
N LEU A 149 -12.20 13.54 -6.26
CA LEU A 149 -11.02 14.41 -6.29
C LEU A 149 -9.73 13.63 -6.59
N PHE A 150 -9.42 12.59 -5.82
CA PHE A 150 -8.13 11.87 -5.90
C PHE A 150 -7.86 11.21 -7.27
N PRO A 151 -8.84 10.60 -7.97
CA PRO A 151 -8.58 9.98 -9.27
C PRO A 151 -8.17 10.98 -10.36
N TYR A 152 -8.43 12.27 -10.13
CA TYR A 152 -8.25 13.32 -11.14
C TYR A 152 -7.13 14.29 -10.73
N PRO A 153 -5.88 14.11 -11.22
CA PRO A 153 -4.73 14.91 -10.81
C PRO A 153 -4.93 16.42 -11.02
N HIS A 154 -5.62 16.81 -12.09
CA HIS A 154 -5.91 18.22 -12.38
C HIS A 154 -6.81 18.87 -11.32
N ARG A 155 -7.82 18.14 -10.81
CA ARG A 155 -8.70 18.63 -9.72
C ARG A 155 -7.89 18.78 -8.43
N MET A 156 -7.07 17.78 -8.12
CA MET A 156 -6.18 17.78 -6.95
C MET A 156 -5.22 18.97 -6.99
N ARG A 157 -4.55 19.18 -8.13
CA ARG A 157 -3.64 20.34 -8.29
C ARG A 157 -4.34 21.68 -8.12
N ARG A 158 -5.54 21.84 -8.68
CA ARG A 158 -6.33 23.09 -8.51
C ARG A 158 -6.69 23.32 -7.04
N LEU A 159 -7.15 22.29 -6.33
CA LEU A 159 -7.49 22.39 -4.90
C LEU A 159 -6.26 22.68 -4.04
N LEU A 160 -5.11 22.10 -4.37
CA LEU A 160 -3.86 22.31 -3.63
C LEU A 160 -3.16 23.64 -3.98
N ALA A 161 -3.56 24.32 -5.04
CA ALA A 161 -2.91 25.56 -5.48
C ALA A 161 -2.87 26.65 -4.40
N PRO A 162 -3.96 26.97 -3.67
CA PRO A 162 -3.91 27.94 -2.57
C PRO A 162 -2.95 27.50 -1.46
N VAL A 163 -3.00 26.24 -1.04
CA VAL A 163 -2.13 25.71 0.01
C VAL A 163 -0.65 25.81 -0.39
N ARG A 164 -0.34 25.50 -1.64
CA ARG A 164 1.02 25.64 -2.19
C ARG A 164 1.48 27.08 -2.27
N PHE A 165 0.57 28.01 -2.54
CA PHE A 165 0.87 29.45 -2.48
C PHE A 165 1.25 29.84 -1.04
N PHE A 166 0.45 29.50 -0.03
CA PHE A 166 0.77 29.76 1.37
C PHE A 166 2.06 29.06 1.84
N GLN A 167 2.35 27.87 1.32
CA GLN A 167 3.63 27.21 1.58
C GLN A 167 4.82 28.00 1.00
N ARG A 168 4.70 28.55 -0.22
CA ARG A 168 5.76 29.32 -0.89
C ARG A 168 6.06 30.65 -0.20
N VAL A 169 5.03 31.35 0.27
CA VAL A 169 5.20 32.63 0.98
C VAL A 169 5.54 32.46 2.47
N GLY A 170 5.74 31.22 2.93
CA GLY A 170 6.12 30.96 4.32
C GLY A 170 4.98 30.96 5.34
N ALA A 171 3.79 31.44 4.96
CA ALA A 171 2.63 31.51 5.86
C ALA A 171 2.21 30.14 6.41
N PHE A 172 2.37 29.07 5.63
CA PHE A 172 2.11 27.72 6.08
C PHE A 172 3.06 27.30 7.23
N ARG A 173 4.36 27.62 7.13
CA ARG A 173 5.34 27.34 8.20
C ARG A 173 5.05 28.16 9.46
N ALA A 174 4.64 29.42 9.30
CA ALA A 174 4.23 30.25 10.42
C ALA A 174 3.00 29.66 11.11
N ALA A 175 1.97 29.28 10.36
CA ALA A 175 0.78 28.62 10.89
C ALA A 175 1.09 27.28 11.60
N GLU A 176 2.03 26.52 11.08
CA GLU A 176 2.51 25.26 11.69
C GLU A 176 3.21 25.54 13.03
N ARG A 177 4.14 26.50 13.07
CA ARG A 177 4.84 26.93 14.29
C ARG A 177 3.91 27.48 15.37
N LEU A 178 2.88 28.20 14.97
CA LEU A 178 1.84 28.74 15.87
C LEU A 178 0.78 27.72 16.28
N GLY A 179 0.89 26.45 15.82
CA GLY A 179 -0.08 25.40 16.13
C GLY A 179 -1.44 25.54 15.43
N LEU A 180 -1.63 26.55 14.55
CA LEU A 180 -2.91 26.85 13.90
C LEU A 180 -3.39 25.69 13.00
N LEU A 181 -2.47 24.92 12.42
CA LEU A 181 -2.83 23.73 11.63
C LEU A 181 -3.47 22.62 12.49
N GLY A 182 -3.23 22.63 13.79
CA GLY A 182 -3.88 21.75 14.77
C GLY A 182 -5.37 22.05 14.95
N LEU A 183 -5.82 23.27 14.66
CA LEU A 183 -7.22 23.68 14.75
C LEU A 183 -8.09 23.10 13.62
N ILE A 184 -7.48 22.60 12.52
CA ILE A 184 -8.21 21.93 11.45
C ILE A 184 -8.54 20.51 11.92
N PRO A 185 -9.82 20.19 12.17
CA PRO A 185 -10.19 18.92 12.79
C PRO A 185 -10.14 17.74 11.81
N GLY A 186 -10.00 16.54 12.36
CA GLY A 186 -10.23 15.26 11.71
C GLY A 186 -9.35 14.98 10.50
N ARG A 187 -9.92 14.30 9.50
CA ARG A 187 -9.24 13.82 8.30
C ARG A 187 -8.61 14.94 7.46
N LEU A 188 -9.27 16.11 7.36
CA LEU A 188 -8.75 17.24 6.60
C LEU A 188 -7.47 17.81 7.22
N GLY A 189 -7.46 18.05 8.54
CA GLY A 189 -6.26 18.50 9.24
C GLY A 189 -5.10 17.54 9.07
N ARG A 190 -5.36 16.22 9.11
CA ARG A 190 -4.35 15.21 8.85
C ARG A 190 -3.82 15.26 7.41
N MET A 191 -4.70 15.39 6.41
CA MET A 191 -4.28 15.55 5.01
C MET A 191 -3.37 16.77 4.82
N VAL A 192 -3.70 17.89 5.44
CA VAL A 192 -2.89 19.12 5.36
C VAL A 192 -1.50 18.89 5.96
N ARG A 193 -1.41 18.23 7.10
CA ARG A 193 -0.12 17.88 7.74
C ARG A 193 0.73 16.92 6.91
N LEU A 194 0.10 16.03 6.14
CA LEU A 194 0.81 15.07 5.26
C LEU A 194 1.36 15.72 3.99
N LEU A 195 0.94 16.95 3.63
CA LEU A 195 1.41 17.60 2.40
C LEU A 195 2.93 17.79 2.42
N PRO A 196 3.63 17.40 1.35
CA PRO A 196 5.06 17.60 1.25
C PRO A 196 5.39 19.11 1.09
N PRO A 197 6.62 19.51 1.37
CA PRO A 197 7.10 20.85 1.01
C PRO A 197 6.85 21.13 -0.47
N PRO A 198 6.68 22.41 -0.86
CA PRO A 198 6.44 22.76 -2.26
C PRO A 198 7.71 22.52 -3.09
N VAL A 199 7.71 21.49 -3.89
CA VAL A 199 8.75 21.23 -4.90
C VAL A 199 8.25 21.76 -6.26
N LYS A 200 9.14 22.27 -7.11
CA LYS A 200 8.80 22.63 -8.48
C LYS A 200 8.36 21.36 -9.22
N PRO A 201 7.13 21.27 -9.71
CA PRO A 201 6.61 20.00 -10.26
C PRO A 201 7.23 19.62 -11.62
N GLY A 202 8.03 20.49 -12.20
CA GLY A 202 8.48 20.36 -13.58
C GLY A 202 7.39 20.68 -14.62
N PRO A 203 7.72 20.70 -15.91
CA PRO A 203 6.77 20.93 -17.00
C PRO A 203 5.72 19.81 -17.11
N LYS A 204 4.70 20.00 -17.96
CA LYS A 204 3.78 18.92 -18.34
C LYS A 204 4.60 17.79 -18.98
N LEU A 205 4.24 16.54 -18.67
CA LEU A 205 4.89 15.39 -19.28
C LEU A 205 4.53 15.34 -20.78
N PRO A 206 5.52 15.08 -21.67
CA PRO A 206 5.26 14.94 -23.10
C PRO A 206 4.60 13.58 -23.41
N ARG A 207 4.06 13.41 -24.60
CA ARG A 207 3.51 12.12 -25.04
C ARG A 207 4.56 11.07 -25.35
N PHE A 208 5.76 11.53 -25.71
CA PHE A 208 6.87 10.68 -26.12
C PHE A 208 8.20 11.29 -25.75
N LEU A 209 9.13 10.43 -25.32
CA LEU A 209 10.52 10.76 -25.06
C LEU A 209 11.40 9.69 -25.72
N PRO A 210 12.31 10.06 -26.65
CA PRO A 210 13.20 9.10 -27.29
C PRO A 210 14.26 8.59 -26.34
N ALA A 211 14.78 7.40 -26.60
CA ALA A 211 15.93 6.84 -25.94
C ALA A 211 17.17 7.72 -26.14
N VAL A 212 18.02 7.79 -25.14
CA VAL A 212 19.38 8.36 -25.26
C VAL A 212 20.32 7.24 -25.69
N GLY A 213 20.96 7.40 -26.84
CA GLY A 213 21.82 6.38 -27.44
C GLY A 213 21.04 5.26 -28.15
N ARG A 214 21.59 4.04 -28.13
CA ARG A 214 20.96 2.88 -28.77
C ARG A 214 19.68 2.49 -28.03
N ARG A 215 18.59 2.39 -28.78
CA ARG A 215 17.31 1.90 -28.21
C ARG A 215 17.41 0.44 -27.79
N ARG A 216 17.02 0.15 -26.54
CA ARG A 216 17.00 -1.18 -25.93
C ARG A 216 15.58 -1.67 -25.66
N ALA A 217 14.63 -0.75 -25.41
CA ALA A 217 13.24 -1.09 -25.14
C ALA A 217 12.27 0.03 -25.55
N ARG A 218 11.00 -0.32 -25.73
CA ARG A 218 9.87 0.57 -25.87
C ARG A 218 8.94 0.39 -24.68
N VAL A 219 8.73 1.41 -23.88
CA VAL A 219 7.89 1.31 -22.68
C VAL A 219 6.78 2.34 -22.68
N ALA A 220 5.62 1.96 -22.16
CA ALA A 220 4.60 2.91 -21.78
C ALA A 220 4.77 3.26 -20.30
N PHE A 221 4.70 4.55 -19.95
CA PHE A 221 4.85 5.01 -18.59
C PHE A 221 3.50 5.33 -17.96
N PHE A 222 3.22 4.73 -16.81
CA PHE A 222 2.01 4.99 -16.03
C PHE A 222 2.23 6.09 -15.01
N VAL A 223 1.49 7.19 -15.12
CA VAL A 223 1.66 8.37 -14.25
C VAL A 223 0.78 8.35 -12.99
N GLY A 224 -0.39 7.70 -13.05
CA GLY A 224 -1.31 7.62 -11.92
C GLY A 224 -1.94 8.95 -11.50
N CYS A 225 -2.47 9.01 -10.27
CA CYS A 225 -3.25 10.15 -9.78
C CYS A 225 -2.50 11.00 -8.74
N VAL A 226 -2.27 10.47 -7.54
CA VAL A 226 -1.57 11.18 -6.44
C VAL A 226 -0.12 11.51 -6.84
N ALA A 227 0.53 10.56 -7.52
CA ALA A 227 1.88 10.72 -8.01
C ALA A 227 1.99 11.90 -8.98
N GLU A 228 1.11 11.99 -9.98
CA GLU A 228 1.10 13.09 -10.94
C GLU A 228 0.74 14.44 -10.27
N ALA A 229 -0.12 14.43 -9.26
CA ALA A 229 -0.49 15.66 -8.57
C ALA A 229 0.59 16.22 -7.65
N MET A 230 1.35 15.34 -6.97
CA MET A 230 2.26 15.72 -5.90
C MET A 230 3.73 15.44 -6.21
N PHE A 231 4.03 14.43 -7.03
CA PHE A 231 5.37 13.89 -7.27
C PHE A 231 5.76 13.88 -8.77
N ARG A 232 5.26 14.83 -9.57
CA ARG A 232 5.64 14.92 -10.99
C ARG A 232 7.16 15.04 -11.19
N HIS A 233 7.89 15.63 -10.26
CA HIS A 233 9.36 15.67 -10.29
C HIS A 233 9.96 14.26 -10.25
N VAL A 234 9.37 13.34 -9.49
CA VAL A 234 9.77 11.92 -9.48
C VAL A 234 9.51 11.27 -10.85
N HIS A 235 8.40 11.62 -11.51
CA HIS A 235 8.17 11.14 -12.87
C HIS A 235 9.26 11.61 -13.83
N TRP A 236 9.63 12.87 -13.78
CA TRP A 236 10.72 13.39 -14.62
C TRP A 236 12.04 12.69 -14.35
N SER A 237 12.38 12.43 -13.10
CA SER A 237 13.56 11.63 -12.75
C SER A 237 13.49 10.23 -13.32
N THR A 238 12.33 9.57 -13.16
CA THR A 238 12.11 8.23 -13.73
C THR A 238 12.24 8.20 -15.25
N LEU A 239 11.65 9.18 -15.93
CA LEU A 239 11.71 9.28 -17.39
C LEU A 239 13.14 9.47 -17.91
N ARG A 240 13.92 10.35 -17.27
CA ARG A 240 15.34 10.54 -17.62
C ARG A 240 16.18 9.29 -17.37
N VAL A 241 15.95 8.60 -16.26
CA VAL A 241 16.61 7.31 -15.99
C VAL A 241 16.27 6.28 -17.07
N LEU A 242 15.00 6.15 -17.46
CA LEU A 242 14.60 5.24 -18.55
C LEU A 242 15.24 5.62 -19.89
N GLN A 243 15.25 6.90 -20.27
CA GLN A 243 15.92 7.36 -21.49
C GLN A 243 17.42 7.05 -21.50
N ARG A 244 18.13 7.33 -20.39
CA ARG A 244 19.57 7.04 -20.23
C ARG A 244 19.86 5.54 -20.34
N ASN A 245 18.88 4.69 -20.00
CA ASN A 245 18.96 3.24 -20.15
C ASN A 245 18.49 2.73 -21.52
N GLY A 246 18.32 3.62 -22.50
CA GLY A 246 17.97 3.26 -23.88
C GLY A 246 16.49 2.95 -24.09
N CYS A 247 15.59 3.52 -23.29
CA CYS A 247 14.16 3.30 -23.46
C CYS A 247 13.50 4.44 -24.25
N ASP A 248 12.76 4.10 -25.33
CA ASP A 248 11.73 4.95 -25.87
C ASP A 248 10.55 4.93 -24.91
N VAL A 249 10.15 6.09 -24.37
CA VAL A 249 9.09 6.18 -23.38
C VAL A 249 7.85 6.86 -23.94
N PHE A 250 6.74 6.15 -23.94
CA PHE A 250 5.43 6.64 -24.36
C PHE A 250 4.58 6.94 -23.12
N ILE A 251 3.87 8.06 -23.13
CA ILE A 251 3.02 8.49 -22.03
C ILE A 251 1.62 8.74 -22.59
N PRO A 252 0.72 7.71 -22.56
CA PRO A 252 -0.65 7.87 -23.02
C PRO A 252 -1.38 8.99 -22.27
N GLU A 253 -2.03 9.92 -22.98
CA GLU A 253 -2.72 11.05 -22.32
C GLU A 253 -4.05 10.62 -21.69
N GLU A 254 -4.68 9.58 -22.24
CA GLU A 254 -5.99 9.06 -21.84
C GLU A 254 -5.93 8.19 -20.58
N GLN A 255 -4.73 7.88 -20.07
CA GLN A 255 -4.57 7.07 -18.86
C GLN A 255 -5.16 7.75 -17.62
N GLY A 256 -5.67 6.96 -16.71
CA GLY A 256 -6.29 7.43 -15.48
C GLY A 256 -5.65 6.92 -14.21
N CYS A 257 -6.40 6.99 -13.12
CA CYS A 257 -6.02 6.37 -11.84
C CYS A 257 -5.99 4.84 -11.97
N CYS A 258 -5.08 4.17 -11.23
CA CYS A 258 -5.05 2.70 -11.16
C CYS A 258 -6.27 2.08 -10.45
N GLY A 259 -7.07 2.86 -9.74
CA GLY A 259 -8.25 2.38 -9.01
C GLY A 259 -7.99 1.86 -7.60
N ALA A 260 -6.75 1.75 -7.14
CA ALA A 260 -6.41 1.19 -5.82
C ALA A 260 -7.17 1.84 -4.67
N ILE A 261 -7.24 3.19 -4.64
CA ILE A 261 -7.95 3.92 -3.57
C ILE A 261 -9.44 3.56 -3.56
N HIS A 262 -10.07 3.45 -4.74
CA HIS A 262 -11.47 3.03 -4.86
C HIS A 262 -11.65 1.60 -4.32
N PHE A 263 -10.79 0.69 -4.75
CA PHE A 263 -10.88 -0.72 -4.40
C PHE A 263 -10.75 -0.94 -2.90
N HIS A 264 -9.69 -0.39 -2.28
CA HIS A 264 -9.44 -0.50 -0.85
C HIS A 264 -10.49 0.24 0.01
N ALA A 265 -11.14 1.26 -0.55
CA ALA A 265 -12.26 1.95 0.11
C ALA A 265 -13.64 1.29 -0.12
N GLY A 266 -13.68 0.08 -0.72
CA GLY A 266 -14.91 -0.68 -0.91
C GLY A 266 -15.70 -0.35 -2.18
N ASN A 267 -15.18 0.51 -3.07
CA ASN A 267 -15.84 0.86 -4.34
C ASN A 267 -15.26 0.05 -5.51
N SER A 268 -15.62 -1.25 -5.57
CA SER A 268 -15.17 -2.15 -6.65
C SER A 268 -15.62 -1.71 -8.03
N ARG A 269 -16.86 -1.16 -8.16
CA ARG A 269 -17.39 -0.68 -9.45
C ARG A 269 -16.57 0.50 -9.97
N GLY A 270 -16.28 1.49 -9.14
CA GLY A 270 -15.46 2.64 -9.52
C GLY A 270 -14.02 2.23 -9.86
N ALA A 271 -13.44 1.30 -9.10
CA ALA A 271 -12.11 0.76 -9.38
C ALA A 271 -12.07 0.05 -10.74
N ARG A 272 -13.10 -0.76 -11.06
CA ARG A 272 -13.21 -1.45 -12.34
C ARG A 272 -13.31 -0.49 -13.51
N MET A 273 -14.14 0.56 -13.40
CA MET A 273 -14.26 1.57 -14.46
C MET A 273 -12.91 2.25 -14.76
N LEU A 274 -12.13 2.55 -13.73
CA LEU A 274 -10.79 3.12 -13.87
C LEU A 274 -9.81 2.13 -14.49
N ALA A 275 -9.87 0.86 -14.09
CA ALA A 275 -9.05 -0.19 -14.68
C ALA A 275 -9.37 -0.38 -16.17
N ASP A 276 -10.66 -0.47 -16.53
CA ASP A 276 -11.10 -0.66 -17.92
C ASP A 276 -10.74 0.53 -18.82
N ALA A 277 -10.79 1.76 -18.30
CA ALA A 277 -10.29 2.93 -18.99
C ALA A 277 -8.79 2.84 -19.31
N ASN A 278 -8.00 2.30 -18.38
CA ASN A 278 -6.58 2.07 -18.63
C ASN A 278 -6.33 0.98 -19.69
N LEU A 279 -7.16 -0.07 -19.78
CA LEU A 279 -7.05 -1.06 -20.87
C LEU A 279 -7.16 -0.42 -22.26
N VAL A 280 -8.03 0.59 -22.38
CA VAL A 280 -8.22 1.32 -23.65
C VAL A 280 -7.07 2.27 -23.93
N ALA A 281 -6.52 2.93 -22.89
CA ALA A 281 -5.48 3.92 -23.03
C ALA A 281 -4.11 3.34 -23.45
N PHE A 282 -3.85 2.05 -23.15
CA PHE A 282 -2.57 1.42 -23.42
C PHE A 282 -2.66 0.40 -24.56
N GLU A 283 -2.03 0.70 -25.68
CA GLU A 283 -1.88 -0.20 -26.84
C GLU A 283 -0.82 -1.28 -26.53
N LEU A 284 -1.24 -2.40 -25.90
CA LEU A 284 -0.35 -3.40 -25.31
C LEU A 284 0.68 -3.99 -26.27
N ASP A 285 0.34 -4.13 -27.55
CA ASP A 285 1.21 -4.76 -28.57
C ASP A 285 2.32 -3.80 -29.05
N ARG A 286 2.21 -2.52 -28.71
CA ARG A 286 3.18 -1.47 -29.08
C ARG A 286 4.37 -1.39 -28.11
N TYR A 287 4.22 -1.91 -26.90
CA TYR A 287 5.18 -1.74 -25.80
C TYR A 287 5.70 -3.07 -25.27
N ASP A 288 6.96 -3.10 -24.90
CA ASP A 288 7.59 -4.23 -24.23
C ASP A 288 7.05 -4.35 -22.79
N ALA A 289 6.84 -3.21 -22.12
CA ALA A 289 6.31 -3.14 -20.76
C ALA A 289 5.50 -1.85 -20.50
N ILE A 290 4.63 -1.91 -19.50
CA ILE A 290 4.01 -0.75 -18.85
C ILE A 290 4.77 -0.51 -17.55
N VAL A 291 5.58 0.55 -17.51
CA VAL A 291 6.44 0.85 -16.37
C VAL A 291 5.73 1.76 -15.37
N VAL A 292 5.77 1.38 -14.11
CA VAL A 292 5.14 2.07 -12.97
C VAL A 292 6.22 2.37 -11.93
N ASN A 293 6.25 3.58 -11.38
CA ASN A 293 7.24 3.97 -10.37
C ASN A 293 6.66 4.15 -8.94
N HIS A 294 5.43 3.71 -8.72
CA HIS A 294 4.81 3.73 -7.40
C HIS A 294 4.17 2.37 -7.07
N ALA A 295 4.69 1.74 -6.02
CA ALA A 295 4.39 0.36 -5.63
C ALA A 295 2.89 0.03 -5.49
N GLY A 296 2.09 0.94 -4.90
CA GLY A 296 0.66 0.71 -4.73
C GLY A 296 -0.11 0.67 -6.05
N CYS A 297 0.30 1.49 -7.05
CA CYS A 297 -0.28 1.43 -8.38
C CYS A 297 0.14 0.14 -9.10
N GLY A 298 1.42 -0.23 -9.04
CA GLY A 298 1.95 -1.44 -9.66
C GLY A 298 1.26 -2.70 -9.13
N ALA A 299 1.10 -2.83 -7.82
CA ALA A 299 0.41 -3.96 -7.21
C ALA A 299 -1.05 -4.08 -7.71
N MET A 300 -1.81 -2.99 -7.68
CA MET A 300 -3.20 -2.98 -8.17
C MET A 300 -3.30 -3.37 -9.64
N MET A 301 -2.44 -2.82 -10.50
CA MET A 301 -2.46 -3.08 -11.95
C MET A 301 -2.05 -4.51 -12.29
N LYS A 302 -1.08 -5.10 -11.58
CA LYS A 302 -0.68 -6.50 -11.73
C LYS A 302 -1.81 -7.48 -11.33
N GLU A 303 -2.78 -7.02 -10.55
CA GLU A 303 -3.92 -7.84 -10.08
C GLU A 303 -5.23 -7.58 -10.82
N TYR A 304 -5.27 -6.73 -11.84
CA TYR A 304 -6.51 -6.44 -12.60
C TYR A 304 -7.22 -7.70 -13.10
N GLY A 305 -6.47 -8.70 -13.56
CA GLY A 305 -7.03 -9.97 -14.04
C GLY A 305 -7.60 -10.87 -12.94
N LEU A 306 -7.36 -10.55 -11.67
CA LEU A 306 -7.81 -11.33 -10.51
C LEU A 306 -9.08 -10.76 -9.86
N HIS A 307 -9.26 -9.43 -9.91
CA HIS A 307 -10.31 -8.75 -9.15
C HIS A 307 -11.71 -8.90 -9.76
N TRP A 308 -11.83 -8.98 -11.08
CA TRP A 308 -13.13 -9.02 -11.77
C TRP A 308 -13.21 -10.17 -12.77
N LYS A 309 -14.21 -11.04 -12.56
CA LYS A 309 -14.50 -12.21 -13.41
C LYS A 309 -15.65 -11.88 -14.35
N ASP A 310 -15.36 -11.18 -15.43
CA ASP A 310 -16.30 -10.81 -16.50
C ASP A 310 -15.66 -10.96 -17.89
N GLY A 311 -16.35 -10.58 -18.95
CA GLY A 311 -15.87 -10.72 -20.33
C GLY A 311 -14.55 -9.99 -20.64
N LEU A 312 -14.15 -8.99 -19.84
CA LEU A 312 -12.89 -8.27 -20.00
C LEU A 312 -11.73 -8.87 -19.18
N GLN A 313 -11.98 -9.92 -18.38
CA GLN A 313 -10.93 -10.54 -17.55
C GLN A 313 -9.69 -10.97 -18.38
N PRO A 314 -9.80 -11.58 -19.56
CA PRO A 314 -8.62 -11.95 -20.37
C PRO A 314 -7.78 -10.72 -20.77
N HIS A 315 -8.43 -9.61 -21.13
CA HIS A 315 -7.74 -8.37 -21.48
C HIS A 315 -7.03 -7.75 -20.26
N ARG A 316 -7.68 -7.75 -19.09
CA ARG A 316 -7.05 -7.32 -17.83
C ARG A 316 -5.86 -8.19 -17.44
N LYS A 317 -5.92 -9.50 -17.70
CA LYS A 317 -4.80 -10.41 -17.49
C LYS A 317 -3.63 -10.09 -18.41
N LYS A 318 -3.89 -9.91 -19.73
CA LYS A 318 -2.86 -9.50 -20.70
C LYS A 318 -2.22 -8.15 -20.32
N PHE A 319 -3.03 -7.19 -19.86
CA PHE A 319 -2.54 -5.91 -19.36
C PHE A 319 -1.63 -6.09 -18.13
N ALA A 320 -2.08 -6.84 -17.13
CA ALA A 320 -1.33 -7.10 -15.90
C ALA A 320 0.03 -7.77 -16.17
N GLU A 321 0.12 -8.66 -17.16
CA GLU A 321 1.35 -9.33 -17.59
C GLU A 321 2.39 -8.37 -18.17
N LYS A 322 1.96 -7.22 -18.69
CA LYS A 322 2.85 -6.16 -19.21
C LYS A 322 3.32 -5.18 -18.13
N VAL A 323 2.67 -5.14 -16.98
CA VAL A 323 3.00 -4.20 -15.90
C VAL A 323 4.30 -4.60 -15.22
N ARG A 324 5.23 -3.65 -15.11
CA ARG A 324 6.51 -3.80 -14.40
C ARG A 324 6.75 -2.61 -13.49
N ASP A 325 7.21 -2.86 -12.28
CA ASP A 325 7.78 -1.80 -11.46
C ASP A 325 9.06 -1.29 -12.11
N VAL A 326 9.36 -0.01 -11.98
CA VAL A 326 10.53 0.60 -12.62
C VAL A 326 11.85 -0.03 -12.17
N HIS A 327 11.93 -0.46 -10.91
CA HIS A 327 13.14 -1.10 -10.39
C HIS A 327 13.30 -2.50 -10.96
N GLU A 328 12.23 -3.30 -11.00
CA GLU A 328 12.17 -4.61 -11.63
C GLU A 328 12.57 -4.50 -13.11
N PHE A 329 11.94 -3.58 -13.83
CA PHE A 329 12.20 -3.38 -15.26
C PHE A 329 13.64 -3.00 -15.57
N LEU A 330 14.20 -2.04 -14.82
CA LEU A 330 15.58 -1.58 -15.05
C LEU A 330 16.62 -2.62 -14.66
N ASP A 331 16.34 -3.40 -13.63
CA ASP A 331 17.21 -4.49 -13.21
C ASP A 331 17.25 -5.61 -14.26
N ASP A 332 16.07 -6.04 -14.75
CA ASP A 332 15.92 -7.04 -15.81
C ASP A 332 16.56 -6.56 -17.13
N LEU A 333 16.41 -5.27 -17.45
CA LEU A 333 17.05 -4.66 -18.63
C LEU A 333 18.58 -4.63 -18.50
N GLY A 334 19.14 -4.76 -17.31
CA GLY A 334 20.55 -4.54 -17.02
C GLY A 334 20.87 -3.04 -17.07
N ALA A 335 20.43 -2.29 -16.06
CA ALA A 335 20.64 -0.84 -15.99
C ALA A 335 22.12 -0.47 -16.13
N LEU A 336 22.38 0.53 -16.97
CA LEU A 336 23.71 1.10 -17.15
C LEU A 336 24.18 1.73 -15.83
N PRO A 337 25.47 1.61 -15.47
CA PRO A 337 25.98 2.29 -14.28
C PRO A 337 25.93 3.82 -14.48
N PRO A 338 25.42 4.58 -13.50
CA PRO A 338 25.50 6.04 -13.54
C PRO A 338 26.95 6.50 -13.28
N GLY A 339 27.35 7.63 -13.90
CA GLY A 339 28.73 8.15 -13.80
C GLY A 339 28.98 9.05 -12.59
N GLY A 340 27.94 9.74 -12.11
CA GLY A 340 28.07 10.74 -11.05
C GLY A 340 28.21 10.12 -9.68
N ARG A 341 29.23 10.54 -8.94
CA ARG A 341 29.49 10.12 -7.57
C ARG A 341 28.59 10.86 -6.59
N ILE A 342 27.96 10.15 -5.68
CA ILE A 342 27.14 10.73 -4.59
C ILE A 342 27.74 10.30 -3.26
N GLU A 343 28.36 11.23 -2.56
CA GLU A 343 28.95 11.01 -1.23
C GLU A 343 27.86 11.22 -0.17
N ALA A 344 27.08 10.20 0.07
CA ALA A 344 26.01 10.24 1.06
C ALA A 344 25.71 8.84 1.63
N THR A 345 25.16 8.83 2.84
CA THR A 345 24.59 7.63 3.44
C THR A 345 23.10 7.60 3.22
N ALA A 346 22.57 6.49 2.71
CA ALA A 346 21.14 6.30 2.48
C ALA A 346 20.62 5.04 3.16
N THR A 347 19.35 5.04 3.51
CA THR A 347 18.62 3.83 3.92
C THR A 347 17.38 3.65 3.07
N TYR A 348 16.98 2.41 2.83
CA TYR A 348 15.86 2.09 1.94
C TYR A 348 14.72 1.42 2.71
N HIS A 349 13.53 2.03 2.64
CA HIS A 349 12.29 1.47 3.17
C HIS A 349 11.58 0.65 2.10
N ASP A 350 11.43 -0.65 2.33
CA ASP A 350 10.66 -1.52 1.45
C ASP A 350 9.17 -1.17 1.51
N ALA A 351 8.68 -0.52 0.46
CA ALA A 351 7.26 -0.27 0.35
C ALA A 351 6.50 -1.61 0.33
N CYS A 352 5.58 -1.82 1.27
CA CYS A 352 4.92 -3.10 1.48
C CYS A 352 4.31 -3.70 0.19
N HIS A 353 3.70 -2.87 -0.66
CA HIS A 353 3.15 -3.32 -1.94
C HIS A 353 4.23 -3.60 -3.01
N LEU A 354 5.48 -3.17 -2.80
CA LEU A 354 6.60 -3.58 -3.65
C LEU A 354 7.16 -4.92 -3.16
N GLY A 355 7.53 -4.98 -1.88
CA GLY A 355 8.16 -6.15 -1.30
C GLY A 355 7.23 -7.37 -1.19
N HIS A 356 6.03 -7.19 -0.65
CA HIS A 356 5.13 -8.30 -0.35
C HIS A 356 4.13 -8.61 -1.48
N ALA A 357 3.48 -7.59 -2.06
CA ALA A 357 2.49 -7.84 -3.10
C ALA A 357 3.12 -8.16 -4.46
N GLN A 358 4.28 -7.58 -4.78
CA GLN A 358 4.97 -7.78 -6.05
C GLN A 358 6.24 -8.62 -5.93
N SER A 359 6.69 -8.96 -4.71
CA SER A 359 7.91 -9.74 -4.45
C SER A 359 9.20 -9.09 -4.99
N ILE A 360 9.25 -7.75 -5.01
CA ILE A 360 10.38 -6.97 -5.50
C ILE A 360 11.11 -6.35 -4.31
N THR A 361 12.21 -6.99 -3.86
CA THR A 361 13.03 -6.53 -2.72
C THR A 361 14.48 -6.24 -3.11
N ALA A 362 15.07 -7.06 -3.94
CA ALA A 362 16.49 -6.96 -4.29
C ALA A 362 16.78 -5.93 -5.39
N ALA A 363 15.88 -5.77 -6.38
CA ALA A 363 16.09 -4.89 -7.53
C ALA A 363 16.37 -3.42 -7.15
N PRO A 364 15.63 -2.78 -6.21
CA PRO A 364 15.96 -1.42 -5.80
C PRO A 364 17.36 -1.29 -5.22
N ARG A 365 17.81 -2.26 -4.42
CA ARG A 365 19.14 -2.27 -3.79
C ARG A 365 20.23 -2.46 -4.82
N ARG A 366 20.05 -3.38 -5.79
CA ARG A 366 21.01 -3.58 -6.89
C ARG A 366 21.16 -2.34 -7.78
N LEU A 367 20.10 -1.59 -8.00
CA LEU A 367 20.17 -0.33 -8.74
C LEU A 367 20.89 0.75 -7.94
N LEU A 368 20.57 0.91 -6.66
CA LEU A 368 21.20 1.89 -5.79
C LEU A 368 22.70 1.61 -5.57
N SER A 369 23.11 0.34 -5.47
CA SER A 369 24.52 -0.03 -5.32
C SER A 369 25.37 0.29 -6.55
N LYS A 370 24.77 0.62 -7.70
CA LYS A 370 25.49 1.09 -8.88
C LYS A 370 25.92 2.57 -8.79
N ILE A 371 25.38 3.33 -7.82
CA ILE A 371 25.72 4.74 -7.62
C ILE A 371 27.08 4.82 -6.92
N PRO A 372 28.11 5.39 -7.56
CA PRO A 372 29.43 5.51 -6.95
C PRO A 372 29.39 6.40 -5.69
N GLY A 373 30.03 6.00 -4.61
CA GLY A 373 30.12 6.76 -3.35
C GLY A 373 28.91 6.65 -2.43
N LEU A 374 27.79 6.08 -2.88
CA LEU A 374 26.61 5.90 -2.03
C LEU A 374 26.82 4.74 -1.06
N GLU A 375 26.72 5.03 0.23
CA GLU A 375 26.68 4.02 1.29
C GLU A 375 25.21 3.67 1.61
N LEU A 376 24.79 2.45 1.28
CA LEU A 376 23.43 1.98 1.59
C LEU A 376 23.44 1.20 2.91
N ARG A 377 22.82 1.76 3.95
CA ARG A 377 22.67 1.16 5.28
C ARG A 377 21.36 0.40 5.39
N GLU A 378 21.41 -0.79 5.99
CA GLU A 378 20.21 -1.58 6.23
C GLU A 378 19.28 -0.90 7.23
N LEU A 379 17.99 -0.89 6.90
CA LEU A 379 16.95 -0.37 7.78
C LEU A 379 16.41 -1.51 8.65
N PRO A 380 16.48 -1.41 9.98
CA PRO A 380 15.79 -2.34 10.86
C PRO A 380 14.29 -2.39 10.54
N GLU A 381 13.71 -3.58 10.56
CA GLU A 381 12.29 -3.77 10.19
C GLU A 381 11.91 -3.09 8.87
N THR A 382 12.76 -3.21 7.86
CA THR A 382 12.60 -2.50 6.58
C THR A 382 11.24 -2.78 5.95
N GLU A 383 10.75 -4.01 6.03
CA GLU A 383 9.47 -4.50 5.50
C GLU A 383 8.24 -4.10 6.33
N LEU A 384 8.42 -3.63 7.58
CA LEU A 384 7.30 -3.18 8.39
C LEU A 384 6.65 -1.94 7.78
N CYS A 385 5.33 -1.97 7.63
CA CYS A 385 4.57 -0.88 7.01
C CYS A 385 4.80 0.46 7.72
N CYS A 386 4.95 1.54 6.95
CA CYS A 386 5.11 2.91 7.45
C CYS A 386 3.83 3.54 8.04
N GLY A 387 2.71 2.81 8.04
CA GLY A 387 1.42 3.31 8.53
C GLY A 387 0.58 4.10 7.51
N SER A 388 1.08 4.35 6.29
CA SER A 388 0.33 5.11 5.27
C SER A 388 -0.87 4.34 4.70
N ALA A 389 -0.64 3.14 4.12
CA ALA A 389 -1.62 2.20 3.57
C ALA A 389 -2.83 2.85 2.86
N GLY A 390 -2.58 3.58 1.80
CA GLY A 390 -3.61 4.28 1.02
C GLY A 390 -4.29 5.39 1.83
N THR A 391 -5.51 5.14 2.29
CA THR A 391 -6.30 6.08 3.12
C THR A 391 -6.35 5.66 4.60
N TYR A 392 -5.62 4.61 4.97
CA TYR A 392 -5.61 4.07 6.32
C TYR A 392 -5.21 5.11 7.37
N ASN A 393 -4.15 5.88 7.09
CA ASN A 393 -3.68 6.93 7.98
C ASN A 393 -4.70 8.05 8.23
N LEU A 394 -5.73 8.19 7.40
CA LEU A 394 -6.85 9.11 7.60
C LEU A 394 -7.97 8.48 8.41
N ASN A 395 -8.15 7.17 8.34
CA ASN A 395 -9.23 6.42 8.99
C ASN A 395 -8.81 5.82 10.34
N GLN A 396 -7.53 5.43 10.47
CA GLN A 396 -6.94 4.83 11.68
C GLN A 396 -5.71 5.64 12.13
N PRO A 397 -5.89 6.94 12.50
CA PRO A 397 -4.79 7.86 12.75
C PRO A 397 -3.86 7.42 13.88
N GLU A 398 -4.40 6.85 14.95
CA GLU A 398 -3.62 6.43 16.13
C GLU A 398 -2.64 5.30 15.79
N MET A 399 -3.12 4.27 15.09
CA MET A 399 -2.25 3.16 14.67
C MET A 399 -1.23 3.62 13.64
N ALA A 400 -1.63 4.46 12.69
CA ALA A 400 -0.74 5.04 11.70
C ALA A 400 0.39 5.86 12.36
N ASP A 401 0.09 6.62 13.42
CA ASP A 401 1.09 7.41 14.15
C ASP A 401 2.04 6.52 14.97
N ARG A 402 1.57 5.41 15.55
CA ARG A 402 2.45 4.42 16.22
C ARG A 402 3.46 3.83 15.23
N LEU A 403 2.96 3.31 14.11
CA LEU A 403 3.81 2.72 13.06
C LEU A 403 4.78 3.72 12.44
N SER A 404 4.34 4.96 12.27
CA SER A 404 5.17 6.04 11.71
C SER A 404 6.32 6.42 12.64
N ARG A 405 6.08 6.53 13.95
CA ARG A 405 7.11 6.77 14.96
C ARG A 405 8.13 5.64 15.02
N ARG A 406 7.66 4.39 15.12
CA ARG A 406 8.54 3.21 15.10
C ARG A 406 9.41 3.17 13.84
N LYS A 407 8.83 3.49 12.67
CA LYS A 407 9.58 3.58 11.42
C LYS A 407 10.63 4.70 11.47
N LEU A 408 10.30 5.87 12.04
CA LEU A 408 11.25 6.97 12.19
C LEU A 408 12.40 6.58 13.14
N GLU A 409 12.11 5.95 14.26
CA GLU A 409 13.13 5.44 15.22
C GLU A 409 14.11 4.50 14.51
N ASN A 410 13.60 3.54 13.73
CA ASN A 410 14.42 2.64 12.93
C ASN A 410 15.26 3.37 11.88
N ILE A 411 14.70 4.40 11.23
CA ILE A 411 15.44 5.23 10.27
C ILE A 411 16.58 5.98 10.97
N LEU A 412 16.31 6.60 12.11
CA LEU A 412 17.31 7.34 12.88
C LEU A 412 18.45 6.46 13.38
N SER A 413 18.15 5.21 13.75
CA SER A 413 19.17 4.26 14.20
C SER A 413 20.21 3.94 13.11
N THR A 414 19.86 4.11 11.83
CA THR A 414 20.80 3.91 10.71
C THR A 414 21.80 5.04 10.54
N GLN A 415 21.55 6.21 11.14
CA GLN A 415 22.35 7.43 10.94
C GLN A 415 22.48 7.82 9.45
N ALA A 416 21.51 7.44 8.63
CA ALA A 416 21.48 7.81 7.20
C ALA A 416 21.07 9.28 7.02
N GLN A 417 21.62 9.91 6.00
CA GLN A 417 21.26 11.27 5.59
C GLN A 417 20.05 11.30 4.65
N ILE A 418 19.83 10.19 3.93
CA ILE A 418 18.78 10.05 2.93
C ILE A 418 17.92 8.83 3.26
N VAL A 419 16.60 9.02 3.20
CA VAL A 419 15.62 7.92 3.28
C VAL A 419 14.95 7.74 1.94
N LEU A 420 15.04 6.53 1.40
CA LEU A 420 14.49 6.19 0.10
C LEU A 420 13.22 5.35 0.23
N ALA A 421 12.17 5.69 -0.51
CA ALA A 421 10.94 4.91 -0.57
C ALA A 421 10.28 4.95 -1.95
N ALA A 422 9.92 3.80 -2.50
CA ALA A 422 9.36 3.66 -3.86
C ALA A 422 7.83 3.73 -3.91
N ASN A 423 7.21 4.55 -3.05
CA ASN A 423 5.75 4.71 -3.04
C ASN A 423 5.30 6.07 -2.51
N ALA A 424 4.38 6.72 -3.21
CA ALA A 424 3.89 8.06 -2.86
C ALA A 424 3.35 8.15 -1.42
N GLY A 425 2.57 7.15 -0.99
CA GLY A 425 2.03 7.13 0.38
C GLY A 425 3.14 7.03 1.44
N CYS A 426 4.17 6.21 1.21
CA CYS A 426 5.31 6.09 2.12
C CYS A 426 6.13 7.38 2.15
N LEU A 427 6.37 8.01 0.99
CA LEU A 427 7.05 9.31 0.91
C LEU A 427 6.33 10.38 1.73
N LEU A 428 5.00 10.49 1.59
CA LEU A 428 4.19 11.44 2.35
C LEU A 428 4.26 11.16 3.86
N GLN A 429 4.10 9.91 4.27
CA GLN A 429 4.05 9.53 5.68
C GLN A 429 5.40 9.74 6.37
N ILE A 430 6.49 9.23 5.79
CA ILE A 430 7.84 9.35 6.34
C ILE A 430 8.28 10.81 6.36
N ALA A 431 8.10 11.55 5.25
CA ALA A 431 8.47 12.97 5.19
C ALA A 431 7.68 13.84 6.19
N SER A 432 6.41 13.51 6.44
CA SER A 432 5.62 14.19 7.46
C SER A 432 6.16 13.93 8.87
N GLU A 433 6.52 12.69 9.17
CA GLU A 433 7.04 12.32 10.49
C GLU A 433 8.43 12.91 10.75
N VAL A 434 9.34 12.83 9.76
CA VAL A 434 10.66 13.48 9.80
C VAL A 434 10.53 14.97 10.09
N ARG A 435 9.62 15.66 9.39
CA ARG A 435 9.37 17.10 9.53
C ARG A 435 8.79 17.49 10.89
N ARG A 436 7.82 16.69 11.39
CA ARG A 436 7.18 16.92 12.70
C ARG A 436 8.17 16.86 13.86
N ASN A 437 9.17 16.00 13.73
CA ASN A 437 10.20 15.80 14.76
C ASN A 437 11.48 16.63 14.50
N GLY A 438 11.50 17.47 13.46
CA GLY A 438 12.60 18.41 13.20
C GLY A 438 13.92 17.75 12.79
N HIS A 439 13.89 16.49 12.25
CA HIS A 439 15.12 15.82 11.86
C HIS A 439 15.62 16.29 10.49
N PRO A 440 16.94 16.50 10.33
CA PRO A 440 17.55 16.92 9.05
C PRO A 440 17.75 15.70 8.11
N LEU A 441 16.66 15.06 7.71
CA LEU A 441 16.67 13.91 6.81
C LEU A 441 16.04 14.27 5.47
N LEU A 442 16.70 13.87 4.38
CA LEU A 442 16.14 13.98 3.02
C LEU A 442 15.33 12.73 2.69
N VAL A 443 14.04 12.89 2.39
CA VAL A 443 13.16 11.79 1.99
C VAL A 443 12.88 11.91 0.50
N MET A 444 13.26 10.88 -0.28
CA MET A 444 13.13 10.91 -1.74
C MET A 444 12.86 9.53 -2.35
N HIS A 445 12.48 9.54 -3.62
CA HIS A 445 12.28 8.31 -4.38
C HIS A 445 13.62 7.78 -4.92
N PRO A 446 13.86 6.45 -5.00
CA PRO A 446 15.10 5.91 -5.54
C PRO A 446 15.46 6.43 -6.95
N MET A 447 14.45 6.63 -7.80
CA MET A 447 14.66 7.18 -9.14
C MET A 447 15.19 8.62 -9.14
N GLU A 448 14.94 9.40 -8.10
CA GLU A 448 15.50 10.76 -7.98
C GLU A 448 17.01 10.69 -7.71
N LEU A 449 17.42 9.78 -6.83
CA LEU A 449 18.84 9.62 -6.51
C LEU A 449 19.62 9.05 -7.71
N LEU A 450 19.05 8.08 -8.41
CA LEU A 450 19.62 7.55 -9.65
C LEU A 450 19.73 8.64 -10.74
N ASP A 451 18.70 9.45 -10.92
CA ASP A 451 18.69 10.56 -11.89
C ASP A 451 19.76 11.61 -11.58
N LEU A 452 19.94 11.96 -10.30
CA LEU A 452 21.03 12.86 -9.87
C LEU A 452 22.39 12.27 -10.24
N SER A 453 22.63 10.99 -9.98
CA SER A 453 23.87 10.33 -10.35
C SER A 453 24.07 10.29 -11.87
N TYR A 454 23.04 9.99 -12.69
CA TYR A 454 23.15 10.07 -14.16
C TYR A 454 23.41 11.48 -14.70
N ARG A 455 23.07 12.53 -13.95
CA ARG A 455 23.28 13.94 -14.31
C ARG A 455 24.53 14.54 -13.66
N GLU A 456 25.25 13.75 -12.86
CA GLU A 456 26.43 14.18 -12.10
C GLU A 456 26.11 15.33 -11.12
N GLU A 457 24.91 15.32 -10.55
CA GLU A 457 24.41 16.30 -9.58
C GLU A 457 24.35 15.71 -8.18
N GLN A 458 24.43 16.59 -7.15
CA GLN A 458 24.34 16.18 -5.74
C GLN A 458 22.92 16.37 -5.17
N PRO A 459 22.49 15.51 -4.24
CA PRO A 459 21.28 15.76 -3.47
C PRO A 459 21.49 16.98 -2.54
N GLN A 460 20.46 17.81 -2.43
CA GLN A 460 20.45 18.93 -1.48
C GLN A 460 20.13 18.41 -0.09
N LEU A 461 21.13 18.03 0.66
CA LEU A 461 20.98 17.58 2.04
C LEU A 461 20.51 18.77 2.91
N PRO A 462 19.56 18.58 3.84
CA PRO A 462 19.21 19.57 4.83
C PRO A 462 20.41 19.79 5.75
N GLY A 463 20.73 21.10 5.97
CA GLY A 463 21.81 21.51 6.88
C GLY A 463 21.46 21.32 8.35
#